data_0c52c3970967edb85731192e802cb3e5
#
_entry.id   0c52c3970967edb85731192e802cb3e5
#
_cell.length_a   1.000
_cell.length_b   1.000
_cell.length_c   1.000
_cell.angle_alpha   90.00
_cell.angle_beta   90.00
_cell.angle_gamma   90.00
#
_symmetry.space_group_name_H-M   'P 1'
#
loop_
_entity.id
_entity.type
_entity.pdbx_description
1 polymer ?
#
loop_
_entity_poly.entity_id
_entity_poly.type
_entity_poly.pdbx_seq_one_letter_code
_entity_poly.pdbx_strand_id
1 'polypeptide(L)'
;MALFPPIDDNSTYFSMYDLEYCCSRHAVKPFELDDAQWKSIEHYYQAMKFEQVDYQEKIRLASDPKAAEKLGDKRFKRKRSDWQEVQTTIMTRAVYTQCRTYRDIADSLLATGEEILVENSQFNYFWGCGRDRRGENHYGQVLMNVRAKLREEAEAN
;
A
#
# COMPACT_ATOMS: atom_id res chain seq x y z
N MET A 1 -20.10 -25.13 -9.66
CA MET A 1 -19.61 -23.74 -9.64
C MET A 1 -18.64 -23.57 -8.45
N ALA A 2 -17.42 -23.17 -8.70
CA ALA A 2 -16.46 -22.97 -7.61
C ALA A 2 -16.92 -21.79 -6.75
N LEU A 3 -16.87 -21.96 -5.43
CA LEU A 3 -17.26 -20.93 -4.45
C LEU A 3 -16.33 -19.72 -4.53
N PHE A 4 -15.09 -19.93 -4.94
CA PHE A 4 -14.07 -18.90 -5.10
C PHE A 4 -13.43 -18.99 -6.49
N PRO A 5 -12.97 -17.85 -7.05
CA PRO A 5 -12.19 -17.88 -8.27
C PRO A 5 -10.95 -18.80 -8.11
N PRO A 6 -10.50 -19.47 -9.18
CA PRO A 6 -9.29 -20.28 -9.11
C PRO A 6 -8.08 -19.40 -8.75
N ILE A 7 -7.14 -19.97 -8.00
CA ILE A 7 -5.84 -19.34 -7.78
C ILE A 7 -5.05 -19.53 -9.06
N ASP A 8 -4.57 -18.42 -9.62
CA ASP A 8 -3.64 -18.46 -10.73
C ASP A 8 -2.28 -18.95 -10.23
N ASP A 9 -1.70 -19.95 -10.86
CA ASP A 9 -0.41 -20.52 -10.47
C ASP A 9 0.74 -19.51 -10.52
N ASN A 10 0.54 -18.40 -11.28
CA ASN A 10 1.50 -17.29 -11.35
C ASN A 10 1.18 -16.15 -10.37
N SER A 11 0.36 -16.41 -9.35
CA SER A 11 -0.04 -15.41 -8.35
C SER A 11 0.68 -15.64 -7.02
N THR A 12 1.17 -14.55 -6.44
CA THR A 12 1.71 -14.52 -5.08
C THR A 12 0.75 -13.76 -4.17
N TYR A 13 0.24 -14.45 -3.16
CA TYR A 13 -0.66 -13.89 -2.15
C TYR A 13 0.14 -13.47 -0.92
N PHE A 14 -0.11 -12.27 -0.42
CA PHE A 14 0.55 -11.75 0.78
C PHE A 14 -0.44 -10.98 1.65
N SER A 15 -0.11 -10.85 2.94
CA SER A 15 -0.90 -10.08 3.91
C SER A 15 -0.32 -8.67 4.08
N MET A 16 -1.19 -7.66 4.13
CA MET A 16 -0.77 -6.32 4.49
C MET A 16 -0.21 -6.21 5.92
N TYR A 17 -0.54 -7.18 6.77
CA TYR A 17 -0.04 -7.26 8.14
C TYR A 17 1.23 -8.09 8.29
N ASP A 18 1.72 -8.69 7.22
CA ASP A 18 2.98 -9.43 7.23
C ASP A 18 4.16 -8.44 7.23
N LEU A 19 4.73 -8.24 8.41
CA LEU A 19 5.82 -7.29 8.61
C LEU A 19 7.14 -7.76 7.99
N GLU A 20 7.24 -9.05 7.70
CA GLU A 20 8.42 -9.63 7.03
C GLU A 20 8.33 -9.49 5.50
N TYR A 21 7.15 -9.32 4.95
CA TYR A 21 6.99 -9.07 3.53
C TYR A 21 7.32 -7.61 3.23
N CYS A 22 8.42 -7.37 2.57
CA CYS A 22 8.97 -6.04 2.33
C CYS A 22 8.03 -5.05 1.64
N CYS A 23 7.06 -5.55 0.87
CA CYS A 23 6.07 -4.73 0.14
C CYS A 23 4.76 -4.57 0.90
N SER A 24 4.66 -5.05 2.13
CA SER A 24 3.47 -4.87 2.98
C SER A 24 3.31 -3.40 3.36
N ARG A 25 2.06 -2.91 3.32
CA ARG A 25 1.72 -1.52 3.74
C ARG A 25 2.03 -1.26 5.20
N HIS A 26 2.01 -2.29 6.04
CA HIS A 26 2.26 -2.21 7.48
C HIS A 26 3.73 -2.43 7.85
N ALA A 27 4.62 -2.71 6.91
CA ALA A 27 6.05 -2.84 7.19
C ALA A 27 6.59 -1.48 7.66
N VAL A 28 7.31 -1.48 8.80
CA VAL A 28 7.89 -0.26 9.37
C VAL A 28 9.25 -0.01 8.72
N LYS A 29 9.21 0.73 7.62
CA LYS A 29 10.37 1.16 6.84
C LYS A 29 10.23 2.66 6.56
N PRO A 30 10.72 3.52 7.47
CA PRO A 30 10.51 4.97 7.38
C PRO A 30 11.07 5.59 6.11
N PHE A 31 10.33 6.52 5.56
CA PHE A 31 10.73 7.27 4.36
C PHE A 31 10.28 8.73 4.45
N GLU A 32 10.90 9.58 3.66
CA GLU A 32 10.52 10.99 3.55
C GLU A 32 9.64 11.21 2.31
N LEU A 33 8.53 11.91 2.51
CA LEU A 33 7.61 12.30 1.43
C LEU A 33 6.82 13.53 1.87
N ASP A 34 6.65 14.49 0.96
CA ASP A 34 5.96 15.77 1.24
C ASP A 34 6.56 16.49 2.47
N ASP A 35 7.90 16.58 2.50
CA ASP A 35 8.68 17.26 3.55
C ASP A 35 8.47 16.71 4.97
N ALA A 36 8.05 15.45 5.10
CA ALA A 36 7.84 14.81 6.39
C ALA A 36 8.33 13.35 6.39
N GLN A 37 8.71 12.87 7.58
CA GLN A 37 9.09 11.47 7.79
C GLN A 37 7.86 10.62 8.13
N TRP A 38 7.72 9.50 7.46
CA TRP A 38 6.60 8.56 7.64
C TRP A 38 7.14 7.20 8.07
N LYS A 39 6.56 6.63 9.12
CA LYS A 39 7.01 5.34 9.69
C LYS A 39 6.72 4.15 8.76
N SER A 40 5.61 4.24 8.01
CA SER A 40 5.18 3.19 7.08
C SER A 40 4.32 3.79 5.98
N ILE A 41 4.07 3.02 4.93
CA ILE A 41 3.11 3.38 3.87
C ILE A 41 1.74 3.66 4.47
N GLU A 42 1.30 2.85 5.44
CA GLU A 42 0.00 2.99 6.09
C GLU A 42 -0.15 4.34 6.81
N HIS A 43 0.89 4.81 7.50
CA HIS A 43 0.86 6.14 8.14
C HIS A 43 0.60 7.25 7.13
N TYR A 44 1.33 7.25 6.03
CA TYR A 44 1.16 8.26 4.98
C TYR A 44 -0.23 8.18 4.34
N TYR A 45 -0.65 6.99 3.94
CA TYR A 45 -1.94 6.77 3.31
C TYR A 45 -3.10 7.24 4.20
N GLN A 46 -3.08 6.89 5.47
CA GLN A 46 -4.14 7.27 6.41
C GLN A 46 -4.17 8.78 6.67
N ALA A 47 -3.01 9.40 6.81
CA ALA A 47 -2.91 10.86 7.02
C ALA A 47 -3.46 11.64 5.81
N MET A 48 -3.17 11.17 4.60
CA MET A 48 -3.58 11.88 3.37
C MET A 48 -5.09 11.83 3.10
N LYS A 49 -5.86 11.04 3.84
CA LYS A 49 -7.32 11.08 3.82
C LYS A 49 -7.90 12.43 4.26
N PHE A 50 -7.13 13.21 5.01
CA PHE A 50 -7.60 14.40 5.71
C PHE A 50 -6.85 15.65 5.26
N GLU A 51 -7.55 16.80 5.30
CA GLU A 51 -6.95 18.10 5.03
C GLU A 51 -6.45 18.80 6.29
N GLN A 52 -6.97 18.40 7.46
CA GLN A 52 -6.59 19.00 8.74
C GLN A 52 -5.17 18.59 9.13
N VAL A 53 -4.26 19.55 9.13
CA VAL A 53 -2.83 19.34 9.41
C VAL A 53 -2.61 18.69 10.79
N ASP A 54 -3.33 19.14 11.82
CA ASP A 54 -3.21 18.58 13.15
C ASP A 54 -3.60 17.09 13.21
N TYR A 55 -4.59 16.69 12.42
CA TYR A 55 -5.03 15.31 12.37
C TYR A 55 -4.08 14.44 11.55
N GLN A 56 -3.54 14.97 10.46
CA GLN A 56 -2.47 14.32 9.70
C GLN A 56 -1.26 14.05 10.60
N GLU A 57 -0.86 15.04 11.40
CA GLU A 57 0.27 14.94 12.32
C GLU A 57 0.01 13.88 13.40
N LYS A 58 -1.21 13.83 13.94
CA LYS A 58 -1.62 12.80 14.88
C LYS A 58 -1.48 11.40 14.32
N ILE A 59 -1.86 11.20 13.04
CA ILE A 59 -1.71 9.91 12.35
C ILE A 59 -0.23 9.62 12.10
N ARG A 60 0.53 10.61 11.63
CA ARG A 60 1.97 10.47 11.38
C ARG A 60 2.74 9.99 12.61
N LEU A 61 2.36 10.49 13.77
CA LEU A 61 2.99 10.17 15.06
C LEU A 61 2.40 8.95 15.76
N ALA A 62 1.41 8.29 15.17
CA ALA A 62 0.84 7.06 15.73
C ALA A 62 1.93 6.02 16.01
N SER A 63 1.73 5.22 17.07
CA SER A 63 2.75 4.29 17.57
C SER A 63 3.15 3.23 16.54
N ASP A 64 2.19 2.76 15.77
CA ASP A 64 2.36 1.68 14.79
C ASP A 64 1.34 1.81 13.65
N PRO A 65 1.49 1.02 12.56
CA PRO A 65 0.58 1.10 11.41
C PRO A 65 -0.88 0.81 11.73
N LYS A 66 -1.18 -0.10 12.67
CA LYS A 66 -2.56 -0.37 13.09
C LYS A 66 -3.18 0.81 13.81
N ALA A 67 -2.42 1.50 14.64
CA ALA A 67 -2.86 2.72 15.30
C ALA A 67 -3.17 3.83 14.28
N ALA A 68 -2.33 3.96 13.24
CA ALA A 68 -2.56 4.89 12.14
C ALA A 68 -3.85 4.54 11.38
N GLU A 69 -4.06 3.28 11.04
CA GLU A 69 -5.27 2.78 10.40
C GLU A 69 -6.52 3.11 11.22
N LYS A 70 -6.47 2.83 12.52
CA LYS A 70 -7.57 3.10 13.45
C LYS A 70 -7.95 4.59 13.51
N LEU A 71 -6.96 5.47 13.47
CA LEU A 71 -7.20 6.92 13.39
C LEU A 71 -7.79 7.33 12.04
N GLY A 72 -7.31 6.73 10.95
CA GLY A 72 -7.79 7.02 9.60
C GLY A 72 -9.22 6.52 9.32
N ASP A 73 -9.66 5.51 10.06
CA ASP A 73 -11.00 4.91 9.89
C ASP A 73 -12.04 5.46 10.86
N LYS A 74 -11.73 6.51 11.62
CA LYS A 74 -12.70 7.11 12.54
C LYS A 74 -13.92 7.65 11.80
N ARG A 75 -15.09 7.13 12.17
CA ARG A 75 -16.38 7.35 11.52
C ARG A 75 -16.76 8.83 11.39
N PHE A 76 -16.45 9.64 12.40
CA PHE A 76 -16.88 11.05 12.45
C PHE A 76 -15.82 12.04 11.94
N LYS A 77 -14.69 11.55 11.45
CA LYS A 77 -13.68 12.42 10.83
C LYS A 77 -13.95 12.55 9.34
N ARG A 78 -14.10 13.80 8.90
CA ARG A 78 -14.38 14.10 7.50
C ARG A 78 -13.13 13.94 6.64
N LYS A 79 -13.20 13.03 5.69
CA LYS A 79 -12.17 12.87 4.67
C LYS A 79 -12.23 14.02 3.66
N ARG A 80 -11.12 14.25 2.96
CA ARG A 80 -11.09 15.18 1.83
C ARG A 80 -12.11 14.78 0.76
N SER A 81 -12.68 15.76 0.07
CA SER A 81 -13.78 15.53 -0.87
C SER A 81 -13.39 14.72 -2.10
N ASP A 82 -12.12 14.81 -2.53
CA ASP A 82 -11.57 14.12 -3.70
C ASP A 82 -10.91 12.77 -3.37
N TRP A 83 -11.15 12.23 -2.17
CA TRP A 83 -10.45 11.02 -1.70
C TRP A 83 -10.59 9.84 -2.67
N GLN A 84 -11.78 9.62 -3.20
CA GLN A 84 -12.03 8.51 -4.13
C GLN A 84 -11.16 8.59 -5.39
N GLU A 85 -10.87 9.79 -5.84
CA GLU A 85 -10.10 10.04 -7.06
C GLU A 85 -8.58 9.97 -6.83
N VAL A 86 -8.11 10.38 -5.65
CA VAL A 86 -6.67 10.51 -5.38
C VAL A 86 -6.05 9.36 -4.61
N GLN A 87 -6.85 8.49 -3.97
CA GLN A 87 -6.34 7.48 -3.05
C GLN A 87 -5.32 6.52 -3.68
N THR A 88 -5.54 6.10 -4.92
CA THR A 88 -4.61 5.20 -5.63
C THR A 88 -3.30 5.90 -5.96
N THR A 89 -3.36 7.16 -6.39
CA THR A 89 -2.16 7.98 -6.64
C THR A 89 -1.36 8.17 -5.37
N ILE A 90 -2.02 8.45 -4.25
CA ILE A 90 -1.38 8.61 -2.94
C ILE A 90 -0.69 7.31 -2.53
N MET A 91 -1.36 6.18 -2.66
CA MET A 91 -0.76 4.87 -2.36
C MET A 91 0.46 4.60 -3.25
N THR A 92 0.34 4.87 -4.54
CA THR A 92 1.45 4.68 -5.51
C THR A 92 2.66 5.52 -5.14
N ARG A 93 2.46 6.79 -4.78
CA ARG A 93 3.54 7.69 -4.35
C ARG A 93 4.28 7.14 -3.14
N ALA A 94 3.56 6.64 -2.15
CA ALA A 94 4.15 6.07 -0.94
C ALA A 94 4.99 4.81 -1.26
N VAL A 95 4.43 3.87 -2.01
CA VAL A 95 5.12 2.64 -2.41
C VAL A 95 6.37 2.95 -3.22
N TYR A 96 6.24 3.80 -4.24
CA TYR A 96 7.37 4.19 -5.09
C TYR A 96 8.48 4.88 -4.28
N THR A 97 8.13 5.81 -3.40
CA THR A 97 9.10 6.53 -2.57
C THR A 97 9.82 5.58 -1.62
N GLN A 98 9.10 4.64 -1.00
CA GLN A 98 9.73 3.63 -0.15
C GLN A 98 10.71 2.76 -0.95
N CYS A 99 10.34 2.32 -2.14
CA CYS A 99 11.25 1.56 -3.03
C CYS A 99 12.49 2.39 -3.43
N ARG A 100 12.34 3.68 -3.66
CA ARG A 100 13.47 4.57 -3.97
C ARG A 100 14.37 4.82 -2.76
N THR A 101 13.81 4.76 -1.57
CA THR A 101 14.54 4.91 -0.31
C THR A 101 15.33 3.65 0.05
N TYR A 102 14.74 2.46 -0.18
CA TYR A 102 15.31 1.17 0.20
C TYR A 102 15.53 0.28 -1.03
N ARG A 103 16.77 0.16 -1.43
CA ARG A 103 17.15 -0.65 -2.59
C ARG A 103 16.74 -2.12 -2.43
N ASP A 104 16.88 -2.68 -1.24
CA ASP A 104 16.49 -4.06 -0.95
C ASP A 104 14.99 -4.30 -1.18
N ILE A 105 14.14 -3.33 -0.86
CA ILE A 105 12.70 -3.39 -1.15
C ILE A 105 12.46 -3.36 -2.66
N ALA A 106 13.11 -2.43 -3.37
CA ALA A 106 13.00 -2.35 -4.83
C ALA A 106 13.47 -3.64 -5.49
N ASP A 107 14.60 -4.19 -5.05
CA ASP A 107 15.16 -5.42 -5.60
C ASP A 107 14.23 -6.62 -5.33
N SER A 108 13.63 -6.69 -4.14
CA SER A 108 12.64 -7.73 -3.81
C SER A 108 11.39 -7.63 -4.68
N LEU A 109 10.90 -6.43 -4.93
CA LEU A 109 9.74 -6.22 -5.81
C LEU A 109 10.09 -6.60 -7.25
N LEU A 110 11.25 -6.20 -7.76
CA LEU A 110 11.72 -6.60 -9.10
C LEU A 110 11.92 -8.10 -9.23
N ALA A 111 12.36 -8.78 -8.17
CA ALA A 111 12.58 -10.22 -8.14
C ALA A 111 11.27 -11.02 -8.32
N THR A 112 10.11 -10.43 -8.07
CA THR A 112 8.82 -11.08 -8.34
C THR A 112 8.55 -11.26 -9.85
N GLY A 113 9.33 -10.63 -10.71
CA GLY A 113 9.28 -10.81 -12.17
C GLY A 113 7.92 -10.45 -12.75
N GLU A 114 7.23 -11.44 -13.30
CA GLU A 114 5.91 -11.28 -13.92
C GLU A 114 4.78 -11.85 -13.05
N GLU A 115 5.07 -12.21 -11.81
CA GLU A 115 4.04 -12.74 -10.90
C GLU A 115 2.93 -11.71 -10.68
N ILE A 116 1.71 -12.21 -10.57
CA ILE A 116 0.55 -11.41 -10.17
C ILE A 116 0.58 -11.28 -8.65
N LEU A 117 0.67 -10.07 -8.15
CA LEU A 117 0.75 -9.79 -6.72
C LEU A 117 -0.65 -9.51 -6.18
N VAL A 118 -1.06 -10.23 -5.15
CA VAL A 118 -2.41 -10.15 -4.57
C VAL A 118 -2.33 -9.92 -3.07
N GLU A 119 -2.89 -8.81 -2.60
CA GLU A 119 -3.10 -8.58 -1.17
C GLU A 119 -4.30 -9.40 -0.71
N ASN A 120 -4.09 -10.32 0.25
CA ASN A 120 -5.10 -11.30 0.65
C ASN A 120 -6.03 -10.82 1.77
N SER A 121 -6.24 -9.52 1.92
CA SER A 121 -7.15 -8.96 2.92
C SER A 121 -8.58 -9.47 2.72
N GLN A 122 -9.12 -10.17 3.73
CA GLN A 122 -10.45 -10.79 3.64
C GLN A 122 -11.60 -9.77 3.68
N PHE A 123 -11.38 -8.65 4.35
CA PHE A 123 -12.41 -7.63 4.57
C PHE A 123 -12.24 -6.38 3.71
N ASN A 124 -11.22 -6.35 2.86
CA ASN A 124 -10.96 -5.22 1.99
C ASN A 124 -11.10 -5.63 0.53
N TYR A 125 -12.17 -5.19 -0.10
CA TYR A 125 -12.49 -5.49 -1.50
C TYR A 125 -11.97 -4.44 -2.47
N PHE A 126 -11.43 -3.34 -1.98
CA PHE A 126 -10.77 -2.32 -2.80
C PHE A 126 -9.26 -2.59 -2.92
N TRP A 127 -8.55 -2.58 -1.79
CA TRP A 127 -7.09 -2.79 -1.80
C TRP A 127 -6.70 -4.25 -1.94
N GLY A 128 -7.47 -5.15 -1.36
CA GLY A 128 -7.21 -6.58 -1.34
C GLY A 128 -8.18 -7.38 -2.21
N CYS A 129 -8.03 -8.71 -2.13
CA CYS A 129 -8.87 -9.62 -2.92
C CYS A 129 -10.22 -9.95 -2.27
N GLY A 130 -10.43 -9.57 -1.00
CA GLY A 130 -11.62 -9.93 -0.26
C GLY A 130 -11.67 -11.42 0.10
N ARG A 131 -12.66 -11.80 0.91
CA ARG A 131 -12.80 -13.15 1.43
C ARG A 131 -13.05 -14.20 0.34
N ASP A 132 -13.85 -13.84 -0.67
CA ASP A 132 -14.22 -14.71 -1.79
C ASP A 132 -13.30 -14.52 -3.01
N ARG A 133 -12.23 -13.75 -2.88
CA ARG A 133 -11.24 -13.42 -3.93
C ARG A 133 -11.84 -12.67 -5.14
N ARG A 134 -12.94 -11.97 -4.93
CA ARG A 134 -13.59 -11.12 -5.96
C ARG A 134 -13.31 -9.63 -5.76
N GLY A 135 -12.48 -9.27 -4.78
CA GLY A 135 -12.05 -7.90 -4.56
C GLY A 135 -11.16 -7.40 -5.71
N GLU A 136 -11.02 -6.09 -5.80
CA GLU A 136 -10.36 -5.41 -6.92
C GLU A 136 -8.83 -5.46 -6.85
N ASN A 137 -8.27 -5.75 -5.67
CA ASN A 137 -6.82 -5.87 -5.48
C ASN A 137 -6.02 -4.66 -5.99
N HIS A 138 -6.48 -3.47 -5.70
CA HIS A 138 -5.78 -2.25 -6.15
C HIS A 138 -4.36 -2.14 -5.57
N TYR A 139 -4.10 -2.67 -4.37
CA TYR A 139 -2.74 -2.65 -3.81
C TYR A 139 -1.78 -3.53 -4.59
N GLY A 140 -2.21 -4.72 -4.97
CA GLY A 140 -1.43 -5.57 -5.89
C GLY A 140 -1.17 -4.86 -7.21
N GLN A 141 -2.16 -4.17 -7.75
CA GLN A 141 -2.02 -3.40 -8.97
C GLN A 141 -1.01 -2.25 -8.81
N VAL A 142 -1.04 -1.54 -7.67
CA VAL A 142 -0.05 -0.50 -7.35
C VAL A 142 1.36 -1.09 -7.34
N LEU A 143 1.56 -2.23 -6.67
CA LEU A 143 2.87 -2.90 -6.62
C LEU A 143 3.36 -3.29 -8.03
N MET A 144 2.49 -3.86 -8.84
CA MET A 144 2.85 -4.25 -10.21
C MET A 144 3.19 -3.03 -11.08
N ASN A 145 2.48 -1.92 -10.93
CA ASN A 145 2.75 -0.68 -11.64
C ASN A 145 4.08 -0.05 -11.19
N VAL A 146 4.36 -0.03 -9.89
CA VAL A 146 5.65 0.44 -9.36
C VAL A 146 6.78 -0.47 -9.85
N ARG A 147 6.59 -1.78 -9.84
CA ARG A 147 7.56 -2.74 -10.38
C ARG A 147 7.90 -2.43 -11.85
N ALA A 148 6.90 -2.18 -12.68
CA ALA A 148 7.11 -1.79 -14.07
C ALA A 148 7.93 -0.50 -14.20
N LYS A 149 7.62 0.50 -13.37
CA LYS A 149 8.35 1.78 -13.36
C LYS A 149 9.80 1.60 -12.94
N LEU A 150 10.05 0.82 -11.89
CA LEU A 150 11.42 0.52 -11.44
C LEU A 150 12.22 -0.23 -12.52
N ARG A 151 11.57 -1.12 -13.25
CA ARG A 151 12.18 -1.85 -14.38
C ARG A 151 12.58 -0.90 -15.50
N GLU A 152 11.70 0.01 -15.91
CA GLU A 152 12.00 1.04 -16.90
C GLU A 152 13.19 1.90 -16.48
N GLU A 153 13.25 2.33 -15.24
CA GLU A 153 14.33 3.14 -14.70
C GLU A 153 15.67 2.38 -14.68
N ALA A 154 15.64 1.10 -14.37
CA ALA A 154 16.84 0.25 -14.38
C ALA A 154 17.37 0.04 -15.81
N GLU A 155 16.49 -0.09 -16.80
CA GLU A 155 16.84 -0.25 -18.21
C GLU A 155 17.37 1.05 -18.85
N ALA A 156 16.96 2.22 -18.33
CA ALA A 156 17.38 3.53 -18.82
C ALA A 156 18.79 3.93 -18.32
N ASN A 157 19.37 3.22 -17.33
CA ASN A 157 20.68 3.53 -16.75
C ASN A 157 21.80 2.58 -17.32
#